data_8f123099747d049a8027359621defc70
#
_entry.id   8f123099747d049a8027359621defc70
#
_cell.length_a   1.000
_cell.length_b   1.000
_cell.length_c   1.000
_cell.angle_alpha   90.00
_cell.angle_beta   90.00
_cell.angle_gamma   90.00
#
_symmetry.space_group_name_H-M   'P 1'
#
loop_
_entity.id
_entity.type
_entity.pdbx_description
1 polymer ?
#
loop_
_entity_poly.entity_id
_entity_poly.type
_entity_poly.pdbx_seq_one_letter_code
_entity_poly.pdbx_strand_id
1 'polypeptide(L)'
;MNFDWDPNKSAQNALERAMPFDLAMALFDGNTIEIDDKRHDYGERRIIVYGAVAGRVMVCVYTWRGTAKEPLRWIISLRKAKKGEIDAYERTFPREP
;
A
#
# COMPACT_ATOMS: atom_id res chain seq x y z
N MET A 1 -0.23 -7.15 13.56
CA MET A 1 -0.98 -7.19 12.29
C MET A 1 -0.22 -8.03 11.29
N ASN A 2 -0.91 -8.94 10.63
CA ASN A 2 -0.29 -9.85 9.68
C ASN A 2 -0.35 -9.31 8.25
N PHE A 3 0.76 -9.51 7.53
CA PHE A 3 0.89 -9.18 6.11
C PHE A 3 1.37 -10.42 5.36
N ASP A 4 0.91 -10.57 4.12
CA ASP A 4 1.44 -11.58 3.23
C ASP A 4 1.26 -11.12 1.78
N TRP A 5 1.85 -11.85 0.84
CA TRP A 5 1.84 -11.51 -0.57
C TRP A 5 2.33 -12.70 -1.40
N ASP A 6 2.16 -12.60 -2.71
CA ASP A 6 2.75 -13.55 -3.66
C ASP A 6 4.25 -13.28 -3.77
N PRO A 7 5.13 -14.24 -3.38
CA PRO A 7 6.58 -14.03 -3.41
C PRO A 7 7.10 -13.69 -4.81
N ASN A 8 6.50 -14.24 -5.85
CA ASN A 8 6.93 -13.99 -7.23
C ASN A 8 6.63 -12.55 -7.64
N LYS A 9 5.46 -12.02 -7.25
CA LYS A 9 5.11 -10.63 -7.51
C LYS A 9 6.00 -9.66 -6.74
N SER A 10 6.32 -9.98 -5.49
CA SER A 10 7.23 -9.17 -4.69
C SER A 10 8.62 -9.12 -5.30
N ALA A 11 9.14 -10.27 -5.73
CA ALA A 11 10.45 -10.35 -6.38
C ALA A 11 10.48 -9.56 -7.70
N GLN A 12 9.42 -9.68 -8.51
CA GLN A 12 9.30 -8.92 -9.75
C GLN A 12 9.24 -7.42 -9.50
N ASN A 13 8.50 -7.00 -8.48
CA ASN A 13 8.39 -5.58 -8.10
C ASN A 13 9.73 -5.03 -7.59
N ALA A 14 10.50 -5.86 -6.89
CA ALA A 14 11.84 -5.48 -6.46
C ALA A 14 12.78 -5.26 -7.64
N LEU A 15 12.69 -6.11 -8.67
CA LEU A 15 13.51 -5.96 -9.89
C LEU A 15 13.09 -4.75 -10.71
N GLU A 16 11.80 -4.55 -10.92
CA GLU A 16 11.30 -3.51 -11.83
C GLU A 16 11.24 -2.12 -11.18
N ARG A 17 11.01 -2.05 -9.88
CA ARG A 17 10.73 -0.79 -9.17
C ARG A 17 11.59 -0.57 -7.94
N ALA A 18 12.47 -1.50 -7.60
CA ALA A 18 13.24 -1.50 -6.36
C ALA A 18 12.33 -1.44 -5.12
N MET A 19 11.15 -2.04 -5.19
CA MET A 19 10.13 -2.01 -4.13
C MET A 19 9.61 -3.41 -3.84
N PRO A 20 10.35 -4.24 -3.07
CA PRO A 20 9.77 -5.49 -2.58
C PRO A 20 8.57 -5.21 -1.68
N PHE A 21 7.61 -6.14 -1.64
CA PHE A 21 6.34 -5.90 -0.95
C PHE A 21 6.47 -5.80 0.58
N ASP A 22 7.58 -6.23 1.16
CA ASP A 22 7.83 -6.05 2.59
C ASP A 22 7.91 -4.56 2.99
N LEU A 23 8.21 -3.65 2.06
CA LEU A 23 8.13 -2.22 2.32
C LEU A 23 6.73 -1.75 2.71
N ALA A 24 5.68 -2.50 2.32
CA ALA A 24 4.32 -2.16 2.70
C ALA A 24 4.11 -2.19 4.23
N MET A 25 4.84 -3.04 4.95
CA MET A 25 4.75 -3.07 6.41
C MET A 25 5.17 -1.73 7.02
N ALA A 26 6.25 -1.14 6.53
CA ALA A 26 6.70 0.18 6.98
C ALA A 26 5.71 1.28 6.61
N LEU A 27 5.04 1.16 5.46
CA LEU A 27 4.02 2.12 5.04
C LEU A 27 2.89 2.21 6.05
N PHE A 28 2.44 1.08 6.58
CA PHE A 28 1.34 1.02 7.54
C PHE A 28 1.74 1.43 8.96
N ASP A 29 3.03 1.59 9.25
CA ASP A 29 3.48 2.11 10.54
C ASP A 29 3.24 3.62 10.70
N GLY A 30 3.11 4.35 9.59
CA GLY A 30 2.88 5.79 9.59
C GLY A 30 1.43 6.15 9.30
N ASN A 31 1.21 7.42 8.99
CA ASN A 31 -0.09 7.93 8.61
C ASN A 31 -0.48 7.44 7.22
N THR A 32 -1.72 7.00 7.06
CA THR A 32 -2.22 6.48 5.78
C THR A 32 -3.55 7.12 5.39
N ILE A 33 -3.77 7.22 4.08
CA ILE A 33 -5.08 7.49 3.49
C ILE A 33 -5.54 6.21 2.82
N GLU A 34 -6.72 5.72 3.17
CA GLU A 34 -7.27 4.50 2.59
C GLU A 34 -8.53 4.81 1.79
N ILE A 35 -8.62 4.29 0.58
CA ILE A 35 -9.70 4.53 -0.36
C ILE A 35 -10.14 3.18 -0.93
N ASP A 36 -11.45 2.93 -0.99
CA ASP A 36 -11.96 1.74 -1.68
C ASP A 36 -11.61 1.80 -3.18
N ASP A 37 -11.04 0.73 -3.71
CA ASP A 37 -10.73 0.61 -5.13
C ASP A 37 -11.96 0.10 -5.87
N LYS A 38 -12.67 1.02 -6.52
CA LYS A 38 -13.90 0.74 -7.27
C LYS A 38 -13.69 0.81 -8.79
N ARG A 39 -12.43 0.81 -9.25
CA ARG A 39 -12.12 0.91 -10.68
C ARG A 39 -12.63 -0.28 -11.49
N HIS A 40 -12.67 -1.47 -10.86
CA HIS A 40 -13.13 -2.71 -11.48
C HIS A 40 -13.86 -3.55 -10.45
N ASP A 41 -14.62 -4.55 -10.94
CA ASP A 41 -15.16 -5.60 -10.10
C ASP A 41 -14.11 -6.72 -10.03
N TYR A 42 -13.42 -6.80 -8.90
CA TYR A 42 -12.37 -7.80 -8.68
C TYR A 42 -12.88 -9.10 -8.06
N GLY A 43 -14.19 -9.17 -7.75
CA GLY A 43 -14.72 -10.28 -6.97
C GLY A 43 -14.32 -10.23 -5.50
N GLU A 44 -13.63 -9.18 -5.06
CA GLU A 44 -13.20 -8.95 -3.69
C GLU A 44 -13.04 -7.45 -3.46
N ARG A 45 -13.18 -7.01 -2.22
CA ARG A 45 -12.93 -5.62 -1.86
C ARG A 45 -11.43 -5.35 -1.88
N ARG A 46 -10.99 -4.37 -2.65
CA ARG A 46 -9.61 -3.90 -2.67
C ARG A 46 -9.53 -2.49 -2.13
N ILE A 47 -8.44 -2.19 -1.44
CA ILE A 47 -8.20 -0.91 -0.79
C ILE A 47 -6.91 -0.32 -1.32
N ILE A 48 -6.99 0.95 -1.76
CA ILE A 48 -5.84 1.74 -2.19
C ILE A 48 -5.36 2.53 -0.97
N VAL A 49 -4.07 2.49 -0.69
CA VAL A 49 -3.47 3.16 0.47
C VAL A 49 -2.35 4.07 0.02
N TYR A 50 -2.40 5.33 0.44
CA TYR A 50 -1.28 6.25 0.33
C TYR A 50 -0.59 6.33 1.68
N GLY A 51 0.73 6.17 1.68
CA GLY A 51 1.54 6.29 2.88
C GLY A 51 2.97 6.65 2.54
N ALA A 52 3.79 6.94 3.54
CA ALA A 52 5.18 7.31 3.33
C ALA A 52 6.11 6.27 3.94
N VAL A 53 7.17 5.95 3.21
CA VAL A 53 8.25 5.07 3.67
C VAL A 53 9.56 5.84 3.45
N ALA A 54 10.29 6.09 4.53
CA ALA A 54 11.54 6.86 4.48
C ALA A 54 11.38 8.21 3.76
N GLY A 55 10.27 8.90 4.03
CA GLY A 55 9.98 10.22 3.44
C GLY A 55 9.43 10.18 2.02
N ARG A 56 9.22 9.01 1.44
CA ARG A 56 8.72 8.86 0.06
C ARG A 56 7.29 8.34 0.08
N VAL A 57 6.38 9.07 -0.57
CA VAL A 57 4.98 8.64 -0.67
C VAL A 57 4.88 7.50 -1.66
N MET A 58 4.20 6.45 -1.23
CA MET A 58 3.97 5.24 -2.02
C MET A 58 2.48 4.92 -2.05
N VAL A 59 2.07 4.15 -3.04
CA VAL A 59 0.70 3.67 -3.17
C VAL A 59 0.73 2.15 -3.11
N CYS A 60 -0.02 1.60 -2.17
CA CYS A 60 -0.18 0.17 -1.97
C CYS A 60 -1.63 -0.20 -2.23
N VAL A 61 -1.86 -1.34 -2.87
CA VAL A 61 -3.20 -1.94 -2.96
C VAL A 61 -3.18 -3.25 -2.19
N TYR A 62 -4.17 -3.45 -1.35
CA TYR A 62 -4.30 -4.69 -0.61
C TYR A 62 -5.76 -5.14 -0.51
N THR A 63 -5.95 -6.38 -0.14
CA THR A 63 -7.26 -6.93 0.23
C THR A 63 -7.15 -7.64 1.57
N TRP A 64 -8.25 -7.68 2.30
CA TRP A 64 -8.30 -8.40 3.57
C TRP A 64 -8.48 -9.89 3.31
N ARG A 65 -7.65 -10.69 3.97
CA ARG A 65 -7.72 -12.15 4.02
C ARG A 65 -7.55 -12.61 5.46
N GLY A 66 -7.47 -13.91 5.66
CA GLY A 66 -7.38 -14.48 6.99
C GLY A 66 -8.77 -14.63 7.61
N THR A 67 -8.84 -14.55 8.93
CA THR A 67 -10.08 -14.71 9.68
C THR A 67 -10.40 -13.45 10.48
N ALA A 68 -11.62 -13.38 11.06
CA ALA A 68 -11.99 -12.26 11.92
C ALA A 68 -11.06 -12.13 13.14
N LYS A 69 -10.54 -13.25 13.64
CA LYS A 69 -9.61 -13.26 14.77
C LYS A 69 -8.16 -12.96 14.37
N GLU A 70 -7.78 -13.37 13.17
CA GLU A 70 -6.44 -13.17 12.62
C GLU A 70 -6.55 -12.56 11.22
N PRO A 71 -6.91 -11.28 11.12
CA PRO A 71 -6.99 -10.62 9.82
C PRO A 71 -5.60 -10.48 9.21
N LEU A 72 -5.55 -10.61 7.88
CA LEU A 72 -4.33 -10.57 7.10
C LEU A 72 -4.49 -9.55 5.98
N ARG A 73 -3.55 -8.61 5.87
CA ARG A 73 -3.46 -7.75 4.68
C ARG A 73 -2.69 -8.50 3.61
N TRP A 74 -3.37 -8.83 2.52
CA TRP A 74 -2.75 -9.43 1.35
C TRP A 74 -2.35 -8.33 0.38
N ILE A 75 -1.05 -8.10 0.24
CA ILE A 75 -0.51 -7.03 -0.60
C ILE A 75 -0.59 -7.43 -2.07
N ILE A 76 -1.23 -6.60 -2.87
CA ILE A 76 -1.45 -6.85 -4.29
C ILE A 76 -0.46 -6.07 -5.15
N SER A 77 -0.20 -4.80 -4.81
CA SER A 77 0.73 -3.96 -5.56
C SER A 77 1.35 -2.88 -4.68
N LEU A 78 2.51 -2.41 -5.09
CA LEU A 78 3.22 -1.32 -4.43
C LEU A 78 3.96 -0.52 -5.50
N ARG A 79 3.80 0.80 -5.51
CA ARG A 79 4.46 1.69 -6.46
C ARG A 79 4.72 3.06 -5.85
N LYS A 80 5.56 3.84 -6.51
CA LYS A 80 5.72 5.26 -6.16
C LYS A 80 4.42 6.00 -6.43
N ALA A 81 4.12 6.99 -5.58
CA ALA A 81 3.01 7.89 -5.80
C ALA A 81 3.31 8.84 -6.97
N LYS A 82 2.26 9.22 -7.68
CA LYS A 82 2.28 10.27 -8.69
C LYS A 82 2.14 11.63 -8.01
N LYS A 83 2.45 12.72 -8.73
CA LYS A 83 2.42 14.07 -8.16
C LYS A 83 1.10 14.40 -7.48
N GLY A 84 -0.04 14.13 -8.12
CA GLY A 84 -1.35 14.41 -7.54
C GLY A 84 -1.63 13.61 -6.26
N GLU A 85 -1.13 12.38 -6.19
CA GLU A 85 -1.24 11.53 -5.01
C GLU A 85 -0.36 12.04 -3.87
N ILE A 86 0.86 12.48 -4.18
CA ILE A 86 1.76 13.10 -3.22
C ILE A 86 1.11 14.36 -2.65
N ASP A 87 0.56 15.22 -3.52
CA ASP A 87 -0.09 16.46 -3.10
C ASP A 87 -1.28 16.19 -2.17
N ALA A 88 -2.10 15.20 -2.48
CA ALA A 88 -3.23 14.79 -1.64
C ALA A 88 -2.76 14.29 -0.27
N TYR A 89 -1.70 13.48 -0.25
CA TYR A 89 -1.14 12.96 0.99
C TYR A 89 -0.58 14.10 1.86
N GLU A 90 0.19 15.02 1.26
CA GLU A 90 0.83 16.10 1.98
C GLU A 90 -0.17 17.17 2.45
N ARG A 91 -1.30 17.33 1.77
CA ARG A 91 -2.39 18.18 2.28
C ARG A 91 -3.04 17.60 3.53
N THR A 92 -3.19 16.28 3.57
CA THR A 92 -3.79 15.59 4.73
C THR A 92 -2.80 15.49 5.88
N PHE A 93 -1.54 15.22 5.58
CA PHE A 93 -0.45 15.08 6.55
C PHE A 93 0.71 16.00 6.15
N PRO A 94 0.61 17.31 6.46
CA PRO A 94 1.66 18.25 6.09
C PRO A 94 3.01 17.85 6.71
N ARG A 95 4.08 18.04 5.92
CA ARG A 95 5.44 17.85 6.44
C ARG A 95 5.73 18.94 7.46
N GLU A 96 6.35 18.55 8.55
CA GLU A 96 6.84 19.52 9.53
C GLU A 96 8.08 20.23 8.97
N PRO A 97 8.21 21.55 9.22
CA PRO A 97 9.39 22.32 8.78
C PRO A 97 10.67 21.86 9.45
#